data_1c214433f27f7b2109537040778602c6
#
_entry.id   1c214433f27f7b2109537040778602c6
#
_cell.length_a   1.000
_cell.length_b   1.000
_cell.length_c   1.000
_cell.angle_alpha   90.00
_cell.angle_beta   90.00
_cell.angle_gamma   90.00
#
_symmetry.space_group_name_H-M   'P 1'
#
loop_
_entity.id
_entity.type
_entity.pdbx_description
1 polymer ?
#
loop_
_entity_poly.entity_id
_entity_poly.type
_entity_poly.pdbx_seq_one_letter_code
_entity_poly.pdbx_strand_id
1 'polypeptide(L)'
;GGPTIFAVADASGVLSCAAFESAGVRAYPEVEVGDMVHVSGTVESREDALQLEVDSLTRLPDERAAEPRERFEAALDERAEPADVDPLVDWEAFEPIHEDLRELARLLRRTVLAGRPIRVRHHADGDGMCAAIPVQLALENLIEEVHGDPDSPRHLFKRLPSKAPYYEMEDVTRDLNFALEGRARHGQKLPFLLMLDNGSTEEDVPAYENLAHYDIPIAAVDHHHPDPEAVEPLLDAHVNPYLHGEDYRVTTGMMSVELARLIDPSLTEELEHVPAVAGLSDRSKAEAMDDYVALAEAAGYDESDLLDIGEALDYAAHWLRYSEGKTLVNDALNVGCDDEARHEELVEFLSERAERDVERQLDAVDDHVEHERLASGAHLYRIDLDEYAHRFTYPAPGKTTGELHDAKVKETGDPVITIGYGPDFCVLRSDGVRLDIPNMVTELNDELPEAGVSGGGHLVVGSIKFVKGRRSEVIEALVEKMAGAEIDEALSSTIALDD
;
A
#
# COMPACT_ATOMS: atom_id res chain seq x y z
N GLY A 1 11.03 17.58 31.87
CA GLY A 1 11.11 16.44 32.74
C GLY A 1 9.76 16.13 33.33
N GLY A 2 9.13 15.08 32.84
CA GLY A 2 7.93 14.46 33.38
C GLY A 2 8.29 13.12 34.04
N PRO A 3 7.28 12.35 34.50
CA PRO A 3 7.48 11.01 35.02
C PRO A 3 8.02 10.05 33.94
N THR A 4 8.57 8.92 34.38
CA THR A 4 8.79 7.79 33.47
C THR A 4 7.45 7.09 33.27
N ILE A 5 7.02 6.94 32.03
CA ILE A 5 5.77 6.25 31.67
C ILE A 5 6.10 4.83 31.25
N PHE A 6 5.44 3.86 31.89
CA PHE A 6 5.45 2.46 31.50
C PHE A 6 4.06 2.08 30.97
N ALA A 7 3.96 1.48 29.79
CA ALA A 7 2.77 0.79 29.35
C ALA A 7 2.81 -0.64 29.91
N VAL A 8 1.95 -0.95 30.86
CA VAL A 8 1.89 -2.26 31.50
C VAL A 8 0.62 -2.95 31.01
N ALA A 9 0.78 -4.18 30.49
CA ALA A 9 -0.31 -4.97 29.95
C ALA A 9 -0.54 -6.24 30.79
N ASP A 10 -1.81 -6.63 30.91
CA ASP A 10 -2.21 -7.95 31.40
C ASP A 10 -3.26 -8.57 30.47
N ALA A 11 -3.83 -9.71 30.86
CA ALA A 11 -4.85 -10.40 30.08
C ALA A 11 -6.11 -9.54 29.78
N SER A 12 -6.36 -8.47 30.54
CA SER A 12 -7.55 -7.62 30.40
C SER A 12 -7.33 -6.36 29.55
N GLY A 13 -6.09 -5.87 29.47
CA GLY A 13 -5.80 -4.63 28.73
C GLY A 13 -4.43 -4.05 29.01
N VAL A 14 -4.26 -2.80 28.58
CA VAL A 14 -3.05 -2.00 28.77
C VAL A 14 -3.37 -0.81 29.69
N LEU A 15 -2.49 -0.51 30.64
CA LEU A 15 -2.61 0.62 31.55
C LEU A 15 -1.34 1.45 31.52
N SER A 16 -1.49 2.76 31.36
CA SER A 16 -0.38 3.73 31.50
C SER A 16 -0.02 3.85 32.99
N CYS A 17 1.26 3.63 33.29
CA CYS A 17 1.80 3.69 34.66
C CYS A 17 2.85 4.80 34.76
N ALA A 18 2.58 5.84 35.54
CA ALA A 18 3.47 6.99 35.75
C ALA A 18 4.31 6.81 37.01
N ALA A 19 5.62 6.69 36.82
CA ALA A 19 6.59 6.60 37.93
C ALA A 19 7.36 7.90 38.07
N PHE A 20 7.26 8.53 39.22
CA PHE A 20 7.92 9.79 39.52
C PHE A 20 9.27 9.57 40.19
N GLU A 21 10.28 10.26 39.71
CA GLU A 21 11.65 10.32 40.23
C GLU A 21 12.16 11.76 40.11
N SER A 22 13.38 12.01 40.43
CA SER A 22 14.02 13.33 40.24
C SER A 22 13.99 13.74 38.76
N ALA A 23 13.88 15.04 38.49
CA ALA A 23 13.83 15.58 37.14
C ALA A 23 14.99 15.10 36.26
N GLY A 24 14.70 14.48 35.13
CA GLY A 24 15.70 13.94 34.20
C GLY A 24 16.26 12.55 34.58
N VAL A 25 15.76 11.94 35.64
CA VAL A 25 16.13 10.58 36.06
C VAL A 25 15.02 9.62 35.65
N ARG A 26 15.39 8.52 34.97
CA ARG A 26 14.46 7.42 34.66
C ARG A 26 14.20 6.64 35.96
N ALA A 27 12.92 6.52 36.30
CA ALA A 27 12.48 5.63 37.36
C ALA A 27 12.63 4.16 36.91
N TYR A 28 13.01 3.29 37.82
CA TYR A 28 13.18 1.83 37.59
C TYR A 28 14.03 1.51 36.34
N PRO A 29 15.29 1.95 36.27
CA PRO A 29 16.16 1.77 35.11
C PRO A 29 16.47 0.31 34.77
N GLU A 30 16.28 -0.60 35.74
CA GLU A 30 16.45 -2.06 35.60
C GLU A 30 15.30 -2.77 34.89
N VAL A 31 14.18 -2.08 34.67
CA VAL A 31 13.00 -2.64 34.00
C VAL A 31 13.07 -2.35 32.52
N GLU A 32 12.99 -3.39 31.71
CA GLU A 32 13.03 -3.32 30.26
C GLU A 32 11.71 -3.76 29.61
N VAL A 33 11.55 -3.42 28.34
CA VAL A 33 10.38 -3.85 27.54
C VAL A 33 10.38 -5.37 27.40
N GLY A 34 9.25 -5.99 27.71
CA GLY A 34 9.08 -7.45 27.71
C GLY A 34 9.32 -8.10 29.07
N ASP A 35 9.74 -7.35 30.08
CA ASP A 35 9.81 -7.86 31.45
C ASP A 35 8.42 -8.09 32.03
N MET A 36 8.25 -9.21 32.72
CA MET A 36 7.07 -9.44 33.58
C MET A 36 7.30 -8.71 34.90
N VAL A 37 6.34 -7.85 35.26
CA VAL A 37 6.46 -6.98 36.42
C VAL A 37 5.27 -7.14 37.38
N HIS A 38 5.52 -6.85 38.65
CA HIS A 38 4.46 -6.56 39.62
C HIS A 38 4.47 -5.05 39.86
N VAL A 39 3.33 -4.39 39.59
CA VAL A 39 3.14 -2.97 39.80
C VAL A 39 2.04 -2.73 40.84
N SER A 40 2.24 -1.75 41.72
CA SER A 40 1.22 -1.24 42.63
C SER A 40 1.24 0.28 42.64
N GLY A 41 0.07 0.88 42.87
CA GLY A 41 -0.06 2.32 42.86
C GLY A 41 -1.52 2.77 43.00
N THR A 42 -1.75 4.06 42.80
CA THR A 42 -3.06 4.68 42.86
C THR A 42 -3.58 4.96 41.45
N VAL A 43 -4.80 4.52 41.15
CA VAL A 43 -5.42 4.81 39.84
C VAL A 43 -6.01 6.22 39.87
N GLU A 44 -5.64 7.01 38.87
CA GLU A 44 -6.13 8.38 38.67
C GLU A 44 -6.69 8.52 37.23
N SER A 45 -7.60 9.49 37.07
CA SER A 45 -8.06 9.93 35.75
C SER A 45 -7.26 11.15 35.31
N ARG A 46 -6.62 11.10 34.17
CA ARG A 46 -5.87 12.21 33.59
C ARG A 46 -6.21 12.36 32.11
N GLU A 47 -6.69 13.53 31.72
CA GLU A 47 -7.04 13.84 30.33
C GLU A 47 -7.97 12.79 29.70
N ASP A 48 -9.01 12.37 30.48
CA ASP A 48 -10.01 11.35 30.15
C ASP A 48 -9.49 9.90 30.04
N ALA A 49 -8.20 9.65 30.28
CA ALA A 49 -7.62 8.31 30.36
C ALA A 49 -7.33 7.88 31.81
N LEU A 50 -7.35 6.55 32.07
CA LEU A 50 -6.92 6.00 33.35
C LEU A 50 -5.40 5.87 33.38
N GLN A 51 -4.79 6.30 34.48
CA GLN A 51 -3.36 6.19 34.72
C GLN A 51 -3.09 5.66 36.12
N LEU A 52 -2.11 4.78 36.28
CA LEU A 52 -1.61 4.34 37.59
C LEU A 52 -0.44 5.20 38.00
N GLU A 53 -0.57 5.97 39.10
CA GLU A 53 0.57 6.56 39.78
C GLU A 53 1.30 5.46 40.56
N VAL A 54 2.55 5.17 40.17
CA VAL A 54 3.31 3.99 40.65
C VAL A 54 3.89 4.24 42.02
N ASP A 55 3.47 3.43 43.01
CA ASP A 55 4.11 3.33 44.32
C ASP A 55 5.30 2.38 44.30
N SER A 56 5.17 1.23 43.63
CA SER A 56 6.27 0.29 43.43
C SER A 56 6.11 -0.49 42.13
N LEU A 57 7.25 -0.77 41.48
CA LEU A 57 7.34 -1.60 40.29
C LEU A 57 8.54 -2.54 40.46
N THR A 58 8.31 -3.85 40.32
CA THR A 58 9.33 -4.86 40.56
C THR A 58 9.28 -5.91 39.46
N ARG A 59 10.43 -6.20 38.85
CA ARG A 59 10.58 -7.28 37.90
C ARG A 59 10.35 -8.64 38.59
N LEU A 60 9.54 -9.50 37.98
CA LEU A 60 9.34 -10.86 38.46
C LEU A 60 10.55 -11.73 38.10
N PRO A 61 11.04 -12.58 39.03
CA PRO A 61 12.00 -13.61 38.70
C PRO A 61 11.44 -14.59 37.65
N ASP A 62 12.29 -15.13 36.80
CA ASP A 62 11.91 -15.97 35.67
C ASP A 62 11.00 -17.15 36.06
N GLU A 63 11.24 -17.79 37.22
CA GLU A 63 10.41 -18.85 37.76
C GLU A 63 8.97 -18.41 38.07
N ARG A 64 8.77 -17.13 38.43
CA ARG A 64 7.45 -16.54 38.71
C ARG A 64 6.84 -15.85 37.50
N ALA A 65 7.62 -15.58 36.48
CA ALA A 65 7.20 -14.91 35.25
C ALA A 65 6.54 -15.87 34.26
N ALA A 66 6.85 -17.17 34.32
CA ALA A 66 6.42 -18.17 33.33
C ALA A 66 4.90 -18.30 33.23
N GLU A 67 4.21 -18.55 34.34
CA GLU A 67 2.74 -18.74 34.35
C GLU A 67 1.98 -17.46 33.95
N PRO A 68 2.30 -16.23 34.48
CA PRO A 68 1.68 -15.00 34.01
C PRO A 68 1.94 -14.72 32.52
N ARG A 69 3.13 -15.03 32.00
CA ARG A 69 3.47 -14.88 30.59
C ARG A 69 2.62 -15.79 29.71
N GLU A 70 2.51 -17.08 30.06
CA GLU A 70 1.68 -18.04 29.31
C GLU A 70 0.20 -17.60 29.29
N ARG A 71 -0.33 -17.14 30.42
CA ARG A 71 -1.69 -16.60 30.49
C ARG A 71 -1.86 -15.33 29.66
N PHE A 72 -0.88 -14.46 29.65
CA PHE A 72 -0.90 -13.22 28.86
C PHE A 72 -0.88 -13.54 27.36
N GLU A 73 0.02 -14.41 26.90
CA GLU A 73 0.10 -14.82 25.49
C GLU A 73 -1.21 -15.49 25.02
N ALA A 74 -1.77 -16.40 25.84
CA ALA A 74 -3.05 -17.04 25.53
C ALA A 74 -4.21 -16.01 25.42
N ALA A 75 -4.23 -14.99 26.30
CA ALA A 75 -5.23 -13.94 26.24
C ALA A 75 -5.04 -13.02 25.00
N LEU A 76 -3.79 -12.77 24.60
CA LEU A 76 -3.52 -12.05 23.36
C LEU A 76 -4.03 -12.83 22.14
N ASP A 77 -3.78 -14.14 22.09
CA ASP A 77 -4.21 -14.99 20.99
C ASP A 77 -5.75 -15.06 20.90
N GLU A 78 -6.45 -15.18 22.02
CA GLU A 78 -7.92 -15.19 22.07
C GLU A 78 -8.51 -13.84 21.61
N ARG A 79 -7.95 -12.72 22.07
CA ARG A 79 -8.41 -11.38 21.71
C ARG A 79 -8.01 -10.94 20.30
N ALA A 80 -7.01 -11.60 19.72
CA ALA A 80 -6.54 -11.31 18.37
C ALA A 80 -7.45 -11.90 17.28
N GLU A 81 -8.41 -12.78 17.63
CA GLU A 81 -9.33 -13.34 16.63
C GLU A 81 -10.05 -12.22 15.88
N PRO A 82 -10.01 -12.23 14.54
CA PRO A 82 -10.67 -11.22 13.71
C PRO A 82 -12.19 -11.32 13.81
N ALA A 83 -12.86 -10.28 13.35
CA ALA A 83 -14.32 -10.29 13.25
C ALA A 83 -14.80 -11.42 12.31
N ASP A 84 -15.98 -11.98 12.63
CA ASP A 84 -16.65 -12.95 11.78
C ASP A 84 -17.60 -12.19 10.84
N VAL A 85 -17.06 -11.75 9.69
CA VAL A 85 -17.77 -11.00 8.66
C VAL A 85 -17.60 -11.69 7.31
N ASP A 86 -18.69 -11.79 6.56
CA ASP A 86 -18.65 -12.26 5.19
C ASP A 86 -18.05 -11.17 4.27
N PRO A 87 -17.40 -11.51 3.15
CA PRO A 87 -16.97 -10.55 2.15
C PRO A 87 -18.12 -9.62 1.69
N LEU A 88 -17.78 -8.38 1.28
CA LEU A 88 -18.77 -7.42 0.77
C LEU A 88 -19.52 -7.93 -0.47
N VAL A 89 -18.82 -8.68 -1.30
CA VAL A 89 -19.34 -9.30 -2.51
C VAL A 89 -19.07 -10.81 -2.46
N ASP A 90 -20.08 -11.60 -2.78
CA ASP A 90 -19.97 -13.07 -2.88
C ASP A 90 -19.26 -13.44 -4.20
N TRP A 91 -17.98 -13.71 -4.10
CA TRP A 91 -17.11 -14.02 -5.22
C TRP A 91 -16.23 -15.22 -4.90
N GLU A 92 -16.47 -16.36 -5.58
CA GLU A 92 -15.80 -17.65 -5.31
C GLU A 92 -14.26 -17.53 -5.39
N ALA A 93 -13.74 -16.74 -6.35
CA ALA A 93 -12.30 -16.53 -6.51
C ALA A 93 -11.65 -15.79 -5.31
N PHE A 94 -12.42 -15.06 -4.54
CA PHE A 94 -11.95 -14.30 -3.40
C PHE A 94 -11.91 -15.13 -2.10
N GLU A 95 -12.59 -16.27 -2.03
CA GLU A 95 -12.69 -17.08 -0.80
C GLU A 95 -11.33 -17.47 -0.21
N PRO A 96 -10.34 -18.02 -0.97
CA PRO A 96 -9.03 -18.34 -0.42
C PRO A 96 -8.22 -17.11 -0.03
N ILE A 97 -8.37 -15.99 -0.74
CA ILE A 97 -7.72 -14.72 -0.40
C ILE A 97 -8.27 -14.19 0.92
N HIS A 98 -9.57 -14.31 1.16
CA HIS A 98 -10.21 -13.88 2.39
C HIS A 98 -9.71 -14.68 3.62
N GLU A 99 -9.40 -15.97 3.47
CA GLU A 99 -8.78 -16.74 4.54
C GLU A 99 -7.37 -16.23 4.88
N ASP A 100 -6.54 -15.91 3.90
CA ASP A 100 -5.23 -15.31 4.13
C ASP A 100 -5.34 -13.94 4.81
N LEU A 101 -6.33 -13.13 4.41
CA LEU A 101 -6.64 -11.85 5.05
C LEU A 101 -7.08 -12.02 6.51
N ARG A 102 -7.81 -13.10 6.85
CA ARG A 102 -8.17 -13.42 8.23
C ARG A 102 -6.94 -13.73 9.08
N GLU A 103 -6.01 -14.50 8.53
CA GLU A 103 -4.74 -14.80 9.23
C GLU A 103 -3.92 -13.52 9.43
N LEU A 104 -3.83 -12.67 8.44
CA LEU A 104 -3.15 -11.38 8.54
C LEU A 104 -3.85 -10.44 9.53
N ALA A 105 -5.18 -10.34 9.50
CA ALA A 105 -5.95 -9.55 10.47
C ALA A 105 -5.67 -9.98 11.91
N ARG A 106 -5.61 -11.31 12.16
CA ARG A 106 -5.24 -11.87 13.46
C ARG A 106 -3.83 -11.46 13.88
N LEU A 107 -2.87 -11.50 12.96
CA LEU A 107 -1.49 -11.09 13.20
C LEU A 107 -1.37 -9.60 13.54
N LEU A 108 -2.09 -8.74 12.82
CA LEU A 108 -2.12 -7.30 13.06
C LEU A 108 -2.80 -6.95 14.38
N ARG A 109 -3.95 -7.54 14.69
CA ARG A 109 -4.65 -7.38 15.97
C ARG A 109 -3.76 -7.80 17.15
N ARG A 110 -3.10 -8.95 17.03
CA ARG A 110 -2.13 -9.42 18.04
C ARG A 110 -0.97 -8.45 18.20
N THR A 111 -0.50 -7.85 17.12
CA THR A 111 0.57 -6.85 17.11
C THR A 111 0.18 -5.60 17.91
N VAL A 112 -1.05 -5.09 17.70
CA VAL A 112 -1.62 -3.96 18.46
C VAL A 112 -1.76 -4.31 19.94
N LEU A 113 -2.36 -5.47 20.25
CA LEU A 113 -2.56 -5.95 21.62
C LEU A 113 -1.23 -6.12 22.37
N ALA A 114 -0.18 -6.52 21.66
CA ALA A 114 1.16 -6.61 22.21
C ALA A 114 1.88 -5.26 22.37
N GLY A 115 1.25 -4.14 21.99
CA GLY A 115 1.85 -2.80 22.06
C GLY A 115 3.07 -2.63 21.15
N ARG A 116 3.07 -3.30 19.99
CA ARG A 116 4.10 -3.13 18.94
C ARG A 116 3.61 -2.11 17.93
N PRO A 117 4.41 -1.10 17.59
CA PRO A 117 4.03 -0.16 16.52
C PRO A 117 3.84 -0.88 15.18
N ILE A 118 2.91 -0.37 14.36
CA ILE A 118 2.72 -0.81 12.97
C ILE A 118 3.17 0.33 12.05
N ARG A 119 3.94 -0.02 11.06
CA ARG A 119 4.31 0.86 9.97
C ARG A 119 3.75 0.33 8.67
N VAL A 120 2.95 1.14 8.00
CA VAL A 120 2.39 0.83 6.68
C VAL A 120 3.20 1.55 5.61
N ARG A 121 3.59 0.82 4.57
CA ARG A 121 4.07 1.35 3.30
C ARG A 121 3.10 0.95 2.21
N HIS A 122 2.77 1.86 1.31
CA HIS A 122 1.85 1.60 0.21
C HIS A 122 2.28 2.32 -1.06
N HIS A 123 1.84 1.84 -2.21
CA HIS A 123 2.05 2.54 -3.46
C HIS A 123 1.35 3.92 -3.44
N ALA A 124 1.88 4.88 -4.19
CA ALA A 124 1.39 6.26 -4.18
C ALA A 124 0.47 6.55 -5.36
N ASP A 125 -0.60 5.77 -5.50
CA ASP A 125 -1.65 5.91 -6.52
C ASP A 125 -3.04 5.66 -5.94
N GLY A 126 -4.06 5.60 -6.80
CA GLY A 126 -5.44 5.42 -6.40
C GLY A 126 -5.70 4.11 -5.66
N ASP A 127 -5.21 2.96 -6.17
CA ASP A 127 -5.39 1.66 -5.53
C ASP A 127 -4.63 1.59 -4.20
N GLY A 128 -3.36 1.99 -4.17
CA GLY A 128 -2.57 2.03 -2.94
C GLY A 128 -3.14 2.95 -1.85
N MET A 129 -3.81 4.06 -2.23
CA MET A 129 -4.54 4.91 -1.28
C MET A 129 -5.81 4.23 -0.78
N CYS A 130 -6.61 3.61 -1.67
CA CYS A 130 -7.79 2.83 -1.31
C CYS A 130 -7.45 1.62 -0.43
N ALA A 131 -6.25 1.06 -0.58
CA ALA A 131 -5.75 0.01 0.30
C ALA A 131 -5.37 0.54 1.68
N ALA A 132 -4.64 1.65 1.72
CA ALA A 132 -3.98 2.09 2.94
C ALA A 132 -4.89 2.88 3.91
N ILE A 133 -5.86 3.63 3.40
CA ILE A 133 -6.74 4.48 4.24
C ILE A 133 -7.69 3.65 5.10
N PRO A 134 -8.43 2.65 4.58
CA PRO A 134 -9.27 1.77 5.39
C PRO A 134 -8.49 1.03 6.48
N VAL A 135 -7.34 0.47 6.14
CA VAL A 135 -6.47 -0.24 7.09
C VAL A 135 -5.93 0.70 8.16
N GLN A 136 -5.57 1.94 7.80
CA GLN A 136 -5.19 2.97 8.77
C GLN A 136 -6.30 3.21 9.78
N LEU A 137 -7.52 3.47 9.31
CA LEU A 137 -8.65 3.79 10.18
C LEU A 137 -8.97 2.63 11.12
N ALA A 138 -9.04 1.41 10.60
CA ALA A 138 -9.28 0.21 11.40
C ALA A 138 -8.21 -0.02 12.48
N LEU A 139 -6.94 0.16 12.13
CA LEU A 139 -5.85 0.01 13.09
C LEU A 139 -5.79 1.15 14.11
N GLU A 140 -6.05 2.40 13.71
CA GLU A 140 -6.11 3.53 14.64
C GLU A 140 -7.23 3.35 15.65
N ASN A 141 -8.44 2.93 15.21
CA ASN A 141 -9.56 2.62 16.09
C ASN A 141 -9.22 1.51 17.09
N LEU A 142 -8.64 0.41 16.61
CA LEU A 142 -8.24 -0.70 17.46
C LEU A 142 -7.15 -0.29 18.47
N ILE A 143 -6.17 0.53 18.06
CA ILE A 143 -5.12 1.04 18.95
C ILE A 143 -5.73 1.91 20.04
N GLU A 144 -6.67 2.80 19.71
CA GLU A 144 -7.35 3.66 20.68
C GLU A 144 -8.17 2.83 21.67
N GLU A 145 -8.93 1.85 21.17
CA GLU A 145 -9.69 0.92 22.02
C GLU A 145 -8.79 0.15 23.00
N VAL A 146 -7.68 -0.41 22.50
CA VAL A 146 -6.78 -1.27 23.29
C VAL A 146 -6.01 -0.47 24.34
N HIS A 147 -5.53 0.72 23.98
CA HIS A 147 -4.66 1.52 24.85
C HIS A 147 -5.42 2.58 25.67
N GLY A 148 -6.67 2.88 25.34
CA GLY A 148 -7.53 3.81 26.07
C GLY A 148 -7.00 5.25 26.12
N ASP A 149 -6.14 5.64 25.20
CA ASP A 149 -5.52 6.96 25.10
C ASP A 149 -5.63 7.44 23.64
N PRO A 150 -6.37 8.54 23.36
CA PRO A 150 -6.56 9.06 22.00
C PRO A 150 -5.27 9.46 21.28
N ASP A 151 -4.18 9.68 22.01
CA ASP A 151 -2.87 9.98 21.40
C ASP A 151 -2.07 8.72 21.07
N SER A 152 -2.51 7.52 21.48
CA SER A 152 -1.82 6.25 21.21
C SER A 152 -1.57 5.98 19.72
N PRO A 153 -2.52 6.24 18.80
CA PRO A 153 -2.27 6.02 17.37
C PRO A 153 -1.07 6.79 16.82
N ARG A 154 -0.83 8.02 17.30
CA ARG A 154 0.33 8.84 16.90
C ARG A 154 1.68 8.19 17.21
N HIS A 155 1.72 7.32 18.21
CA HIS A 155 2.93 6.65 18.66
C HIS A 155 3.06 5.23 18.14
N LEU A 156 1.94 4.56 17.88
CA LEU A 156 1.87 3.14 17.54
C LEU A 156 1.54 2.87 16.06
N PHE A 157 1.14 3.90 15.32
CA PHE A 157 0.82 3.76 13.90
C PHE A 157 1.52 4.83 13.06
N LYS A 158 1.95 4.45 11.87
CA LYS A 158 2.36 5.40 10.84
C LYS A 158 2.22 4.80 9.45
N ARG A 159 1.60 5.54 8.54
CA ARG A 159 1.49 5.24 7.12
C ARG A 159 2.36 6.20 6.30
N LEU A 160 3.06 5.69 5.31
CA LEU A 160 3.83 6.49 4.36
C LEU A 160 3.75 5.86 2.96
N PRO A 161 3.50 6.65 1.92
CA PRO A 161 3.55 6.17 0.54
C PRO A 161 5.00 5.87 0.11
N SER A 162 5.15 4.87 -0.76
CA SER A 162 6.37 4.53 -1.48
C SER A 162 6.37 5.19 -2.86
N LYS A 163 7.54 5.36 -3.47
CA LYS A 163 7.67 5.97 -4.80
C LYS A 163 7.43 5.00 -5.94
N ALA A 164 7.65 3.75 -5.68
CA ALA A 164 7.58 2.66 -6.63
C ALA A 164 6.70 1.55 -6.03
N PRO A 165 6.18 0.64 -6.86
CA PRO A 165 5.45 -0.52 -6.37
C PRO A 165 6.39 -1.57 -5.73
N TYR A 166 7.44 -1.11 -5.04
CA TYR A 166 8.37 -1.90 -4.24
C TYR A 166 9.06 -1.05 -3.16
N TYR A 167 9.65 -1.70 -2.16
CA TYR A 167 10.26 -1.05 -1.00
C TYR A 167 11.72 -0.70 -1.24
N GLU A 168 12.00 0.55 -1.58
CA GLU A 168 13.35 1.01 -1.92
C GLU A 168 14.27 1.11 -0.69
N MET A 169 15.59 0.92 -0.92
CA MET A 169 16.61 1.07 0.12
C MET A 169 16.61 2.45 0.80
N GLU A 170 16.17 3.51 0.12
CA GLU A 170 16.00 4.84 0.71
C GLU A 170 14.91 4.81 1.78
N ASP A 171 13.78 4.18 1.48
CA ASP A 171 12.62 4.12 2.36
C ASP A 171 12.90 3.25 3.60
N VAL A 172 13.43 2.03 3.41
CA VAL A 172 13.76 1.15 4.53
C VAL A 172 14.83 1.75 5.45
N THR A 173 15.84 2.40 4.89
CA THR A 173 16.90 3.04 5.70
C THR A 173 16.31 4.16 6.57
N ARG A 174 15.40 4.95 6.02
CA ARG A 174 14.70 6.02 6.73
C ARG A 174 13.80 5.46 7.84
N ASP A 175 13.02 4.44 7.52
CA ASP A 175 12.10 3.81 8.47
C ASP A 175 12.82 3.11 9.61
N LEU A 176 13.88 2.39 9.30
CA LEU A 176 14.72 1.74 10.29
C LEU A 176 15.40 2.77 11.21
N ASN A 177 15.92 3.88 10.66
CA ASN A 177 16.48 4.94 11.48
C ASN A 177 15.46 5.51 12.49
N PHE A 178 14.23 5.79 12.04
CA PHE A 178 13.15 6.25 12.92
C PHE A 178 12.80 5.21 14.00
N ALA A 179 12.72 3.94 13.64
CA ALA A 179 12.39 2.87 14.56
C ALA A 179 13.49 2.71 15.65
N LEU A 180 14.75 2.75 15.24
CA LEU A 180 15.90 2.67 16.15
C LEU A 180 15.98 3.89 17.08
N GLU A 181 15.72 5.10 16.59
CA GLU A 181 15.63 6.30 17.42
C GLU A 181 14.48 6.22 18.43
N GLY A 182 13.31 5.76 18.02
CA GLY A 182 12.15 5.52 18.90
C GLY A 182 12.48 4.53 20.01
N ARG A 183 13.12 3.41 19.66
CA ARG A 183 13.60 2.43 20.64
C ARG A 183 14.61 3.03 21.62
N ALA A 184 15.59 3.77 21.11
CA ALA A 184 16.67 4.34 21.95
C ALA A 184 16.15 5.45 22.90
N ARG A 185 15.20 6.28 22.45
CA ARG A 185 14.70 7.43 23.22
C ARG A 185 13.53 7.10 24.12
N HIS A 186 12.65 6.21 23.68
CA HIS A 186 11.35 5.97 24.31
C HIS A 186 11.15 4.51 24.76
N GLY A 187 12.10 3.61 24.46
CA GLY A 187 11.94 2.18 24.74
C GLY A 187 10.85 1.50 23.92
N GLN A 188 10.45 2.07 22.79
CA GLN A 188 9.46 1.45 21.90
C GLN A 188 9.97 0.14 21.34
N LYS A 189 9.07 -0.82 21.13
CA LYS A 189 9.35 -2.02 20.32
C LYS A 189 9.67 -1.59 18.89
N LEU A 190 10.47 -2.38 18.18
CA LEU A 190 10.60 -2.21 16.73
C LEU A 190 9.28 -2.53 16.04
N PRO A 191 8.93 -1.84 14.97
CA PRO A 191 7.60 -1.96 14.37
C PRO A 191 7.36 -3.32 13.72
N PHE A 192 6.12 -3.60 13.41
CA PHE A 192 5.69 -4.52 12.37
C PHE A 192 5.57 -3.71 11.06
N LEU A 193 6.12 -4.20 9.96
CA LEU A 193 5.97 -3.59 8.65
C LEU A 193 4.84 -4.26 7.88
N LEU A 194 3.88 -3.48 7.40
CA LEU A 194 2.82 -3.90 6.49
C LEU A 194 3.01 -3.18 5.15
N MET A 195 3.20 -3.96 4.10
CA MET A 195 3.25 -3.49 2.73
C MET A 195 1.85 -3.63 2.12
N LEU A 196 1.38 -2.58 1.44
CA LEU A 196 0.09 -2.57 0.74
C LEU A 196 0.30 -2.06 -0.69
N ASP A 197 -0.16 -2.82 -1.66
CA ASP A 197 0.01 -2.49 -3.08
C ASP A 197 1.49 -2.35 -3.49
N ASN A 198 2.30 -3.16 -2.87
CA ASN A 198 3.71 -3.37 -3.12
C ASN A 198 4.25 -4.48 -2.21
N GLY A 199 5.46 -4.92 -2.43
CA GLY A 199 6.16 -5.79 -1.49
C GLY A 199 6.23 -7.27 -1.89
N SER A 200 5.84 -7.61 -3.11
CA SER A 200 5.80 -9.01 -3.61
C SER A 200 6.93 -9.36 -4.57
N THR A 201 7.87 -8.45 -4.86
CA THR A 201 8.82 -8.61 -5.95
C THR A 201 10.27 -8.76 -5.48
N GLU A 202 11.15 -9.27 -6.35
CA GLU A 202 12.59 -9.43 -6.06
C GLU A 202 13.26 -8.09 -5.69
N GLU A 203 12.72 -6.96 -6.18
CA GLU A 203 13.19 -5.61 -5.86
C GLU A 203 13.04 -5.25 -4.37
N ASP A 204 12.11 -5.91 -3.65
CA ASP A 204 11.89 -5.70 -2.22
C ASP A 204 12.92 -6.41 -1.34
N VAL A 205 13.55 -7.48 -1.85
CA VAL A 205 14.46 -8.36 -1.09
C VAL A 205 15.57 -7.61 -0.37
N PRO A 206 16.31 -6.66 -0.99
CA PRO A 206 17.37 -5.95 -0.30
C PRO A 206 16.88 -5.14 0.92
N ALA A 207 15.65 -4.62 0.85
CA ALA A 207 15.03 -3.89 1.95
C ALA A 207 14.61 -4.85 3.08
N TYR A 208 14.04 -6.00 2.74
CA TYR A 208 13.62 -7.01 3.70
C TYR A 208 14.81 -7.64 4.43
N GLU A 209 15.88 -7.97 3.72
CA GLU A 209 17.14 -8.43 4.33
C GLU A 209 17.71 -7.42 5.33
N ASN A 210 17.60 -6.12 5.04
CA ASN A 210 18.02 -5.07 5.97
C ASN A 210 17.19 -5.11 7.27
N LEU A 211 15.88 -5.30 7.19
CA LEU A 211 14.99 -5.40 8.34
C LEU A 211 15.18 -6.70 9.12
N ALA A 212 15.51 -7.81 8.45
CA ALA A 212 15.76 -9.10 9.06
C ALA A 212 16.91 -9.07 10.08
N HIS A 213 17.90 -8.17 9.89
CA HIS A 213 18.97 -7.98 10.87
C HIS A 213 18.49 -7.46 12.24
N TYR A 214 17.25 -6.99 12.31
CA TYR A 214 16.63 -6.43 13.53
C TYR A 214 15.40 -7.21 13.99
N ASP A 215 15.13 -8.38 13.40
CA ASP A 215 13.96 -9.20 13.70
C ASP A 215 12.64 -8.40 13.57
N ILE A 216 12.55 -7.54 12.55
CA ILE A 216 11.35 -6.77 12.24
C ILE A 216 10.43 -7.66 11.39
N PRO A 217 9.23 -7.99 11.88
CA PRO A 217 8.28 -8.79 11.13
C PRO A 217 7.67 -7.98 9.98
N ILE A 218 7.39 -8.68 8.86
CA ILE A 218 6.94 -8.08 7.61
C ILE A 218 5.77 -8.88 7.05
N ALA A 219 4.73 -8.18 6.59
CA ALA A 219 3.67 -8.77 5.78
C ALA A 219 3.39 -7.91 4.55
N ALA A 220 2.90 -8.55 3.47
CA ALA A 220 2.50 -7.88 2.25
C ALA A 220 1.09 -8.29 1.84
N VAL A 221 0.30 -7.31 1.37
CA VAL A 221 -0.94 -7.47 0.61
C VAL A 221 -0.74 -6.74 -0.70
N ASP A 222 -0.69 -7.45 -1.80
CA ASP A 222 -0.27 -6.91 -3.08
C ASP A 222 -0.91 -7.67 -4.23
N HIS A 223 -1.16 -7.02 -5.36
CA HIS A 223 -1.71 -7.63 -6.57
C HIS A 223 -0.74 -7.63 -7.75
N HIS A 224 0.45 -7.07 -7.57
CA HIS A 224 1.49 -7.15 -8.58
C HIS A 224 1.97 -8.60 -8.75
N HIS A 225 2.51 -8.93 -9.94
CA HIS A 225 3.02 -10.26 -10.20
C HIS A 225 4.15 -10.60 -9.22
N PRO A 226 3.99 -11.61 -8.35
CA PRO A 226 4.93 -11.87 -7.27
C PRO A 226 6.13 -12.68 -7.71
N ASP A 227 7.22 -12.58 -6.93
CA ASP A 227 8.37 -13.47 -6.94
C ASP A 227 8.43 -14.30 -5.64
N PRO A 228 7.53 -15.29 -5.46
CA PRO A 228 7.36 -15.98 -4.17
C PRO A 228 8.65 -16.64 -3.66
N GLU A 229 9.44 -17.24 -4.56
CA GLU A 229 10.70 -17.90 -4.18
C GLU A 229 11.71 -16.92 -3.55
N ALA A 230 11.63 -15.63 -3.93
CA ALA A 230 12.50 -14.58 -3.41
C ALA A 230 11.98 -13.96 -2.11
N VAL A 231 10.67 -13.65 -2.03
CA VAL A 231 10.12 -12.83 -0.94
C VAL A 231 9.51 -13.63 0.22
N GLU A 232 8.86 -14.78 -0.03
CA GLU A 232 8.20 -15.57 1.02
C GLU A 232 9.12 -15.97 2.19
N PRO A 233 10.40 -16.31 1.97
CA PRO A 233 11.29 -16.62 3.09
C PRO A 233 11.53 -15.46 4.05
N LEU A 234 11.17 -14.23 3.66
CA LEU A 234 11.40 -13.00 4.39
C LEU A 234 10.11 -12.38 4.96
N LEU A 235 8.95 -12.93 4.58
CA LEU A 235 7.63 -12.44 5.00
C LEU A 235 7.02 -13.34 6.08
N ASP A 236 6.35 -12.75 7.05
CA ASP A 236 5.53 -13.45 8.05
C ASP A 236 4.13 -13.76 7.52
N ALA A 237 3.63 -12.98 6.56
CA ALA A 237 2.40 -13.23 5.81
C ALA A 237 2.48 -12.59 4.42
N HIS A 238 1.96 -13.29 3.42
CA HIS A 238 1.92 -12.83 2.03
C HIS A 238 0.53 -13.10 1.45
N VAL A 239 -0.22 -12.05 1.16
CA VAL A 239 -1.53 -12.12 0.51
C VAL A 239 -1.38 -11.56 -0.90
N ASN A 240 -1.54 -12.43 -1.89
CA ASN A 240 -1.45 -12.05 -3.29
C ASN A 240 -2.34 -12.97 -4.14
N PRO A 241 -3.19 -12.43 -5.03
CA PRO A 241 -4.13 -13.21 -5.83
C PRO A 241 -3.46 -14.31 -6.68
N TYR A 242 -2.27 -14.06 -7.18
CA TYR A 242 -1.53 -15.03 -7.99
C TYR A 242 -1.18 -16.32 -7.22
N LEU A 243 -1.09 -16.28 -5.90
CA LEU A 243 -0.83 -17.46 -5.07
C LEU A 243 -2.03 -18.42 -5.06
N HIS A 244 -3.20 -17.92 -5.45
CA HIS A 244 -4.46 -18.68 -5.52
C HIS A 244 -4.95 -18.94 -6.95
N GLY A 245 -4.14 -18.58 -7.97
CA GLY A 245 -4.47 -18.78 -9.38
C GLY A 245 -5.29 -17.65 -10.01
N GLU A 246 -5.50 -16.59 -9.27
CA GLU A 246 -6.07 -15.33 -9.73
C GLU A 246 -4.96 -14.40 -10.27
N ASP A 247 -5.28 -13.17 -10.61
CA ASP A 247 -4.34 -12.21 -11.17
C ASP A 247 -4.55 -10.77 -10.64
N TYR A 248 -3.85 -9.82 -11.26
CA TYR A 248 -3.86 -8.40 -10.91
C TYR A 248 -5.24 -7.73 -10.91
N ARG A 249 -6.28 -8.36 -11.47
CA ARG A 249 -7.64 -7.81 -11.49
C ARG A 249 -8.28 -7.76 -10.11
N VAL A 250 -7.81 -8.59 -9.16
CA VAL A 250 -8.16 -8.45 -7.75
C VAL A 250 -7.26 -7.39 -7.14
N THR A 251 -7.70 -6.13 -7.08
CA THR A 251 -6.84 -5.01 -6.65
C THR A 251 -6.54 -5.06 -5.17
N THR A 252 -5.46 -4.39 -4.77
CA THR A 252 -5.07 -4.34 -3.35
C THR A 252 -6.09 -3.59 -2.51
N GLY A 253 -6.77 -2.58 -3.07
CA GLY A 253 -7.85 -1.87 -2.38
C GLY A 253 -9.04 -2.77 -2.05
N MET A 254 -9.45 -3.67 -2.98
CA MET A 254 -10.50 -4.67 -2.70
C MET A 254 -10.10 -5.56 -1.51
N MET A 255 -8.89 -6.10 -1.51
CA MET A 255 -8.38 -6.96 -0.44
C MET A 255 -8.25 -6.21 0.89
N SER A 256 -7.76 -4.98 0.84
CA SER A 256 -7.47 -4.19 2.04
C SER A 256 -8.73 -3.65 2.73
N VAL A 257 -9.81 -3.43 2.00
CA VAL A 257 -11.13 -3.13 2.59
C VAL A 257 -11.60 -4.32 3.42
N GLU A 258 -11.50 -5.54 2.91
CA GLU A 258 -11.85 -6.74 3.69
C GLU A 258 -10.93 -6.93 4.90
N LEU A 259 -9.63 -6.67 4.76
CA LEU A 259 -8.70 -6.66 5.89
C LEU A 259 -9.12 -5.65 6.97
N ALA A 260 -9.51 -4.43 6.57
CA ALA A 260 -9.99 -3.41 7.49
C ALA A 260 -11.27 -3.85 8.23
N ARG A 261 -12.23 -4.47 7.54
CA ARG A 261 -13.48 -4.99 8.11
C ARG A 261 -13.23 -6.17 9.07
N LEU A 262 -12.26 -7.02 8.79
CA LEU A 262 -11.84 -8.10 9.68
C LEU A 262 -11.18 -7.56 10.96
N ILE A 263 -10.54 -6.41 10.90
CA ILE A 263 -9.96 -5.72 12.06
C ILE A 263 -11.03 -4.95 12.84
N ASP A 264 -11.85 -4.14 12.15
CA ASP A 264 -12.91 -3.30 12.71
C ASP A 264 -14.18 -3.37 11.84
N PRO A 265 -15.13 -4.26 12.17
CA PRO A 265 -16.35 -4.44 11.38
C PRO A 265 -17.31 -3.24 11.42
N SER A 266 -17.10 -2.30 12.34
CA SER A 266 -17.94 -1.09 12.43
C SER A 266 -17.77 -0.17 11.23
N LEU A 267 -16.68 -0.33 10.46
CA LEU A 267 -16.38 0.47 9.28
C LEU A 267 -17.10 -0.02 8.00
N THR A 268 -17.85 -1.13 8.07
CA THR A 268 -18.44 -1.77 6.87
C THR A 268 -19.21 -0.77 6.00
N GLU A 269 -20.17 -0.03 6.57
CA GLU A 269 -21.01 0.92 5.80
C GLU A 269 -20.18 2.08 5.20
N GLU A 270 -19.13 2.51 5.91
CA GLU A 270 -18.25 3.60 5.47
C GLU A 270 -17.33 3.21 4.31
N LEU A 271 -17.03 1.92 4.17
CA LEU A 271 -16.07 1.40 3.20
C LEU A 271 -16.70 0.82 1.93
N GLU A 272 -18.02 0.77 1.79
CA GLU A 272 -18.73 0.08 0.69
C GLU A 272 -18.34 0.57 -0.72
N HIS A 273 -18.00 1.84 -0.87
CA HIS A 273 -17.62 2.43 -2.16
C HIS A 273 -16.14 2.21 -2.53
N VAL A 274 -15.28 1.98 -1.54
CA VAL A 274 -13.82 1.98 -1.74
C VAL A 274 -13.32 0.89 -2.69
N PRO A 275 -13.83 -0.36 -2.66
CA PRO A 275 -13.40 -1.38 -3.62
C PRO A 275 -13.68 -1.01 -5.07
N ALA A 276 -14.81 -0.32 -5.34
CA ALA A 276 -15.14 0.17 -6.66
C ALA A 276 -14.20 1.28 -7.11
N VAL A 277 -13.87 2.24 -6.24
CA VAL A 277 -12.85 3.28 -6.55
C VAL A 277 -11.51 2.64 -6.88
N ALA A 278 -11.05 1.68 -6.07
CA ALA A 278 -9.80 0.96 -6.28
C ALA A 278 -9.78 0.24 -7.63
N GLY A 279 -10.82 -0.55 -7.91
CA GLY A 279 -10.92 -1.29 -9.16
C GLY A 279 -10.99 -0.40 -10.40
N LEU A 280 -11.75 0.71 -10.35
CA LEU A 280 -11.83 1.66 -11.46
C LEU A 280 -10.52 2.42 -11.66
N SER A 281 -9.83 2.83 -10.58
CA SER A 281 -8.53 3.49 -10.66
C SER A 281 -7.50 2.61 -11.36
N ASP A 282 -7.54 1.31 -11.11
CA ASP A 282 -6.60 0.33 -11.67
C ASP A 282 -7.14 -0.36 -12.93
N ARG A 283 -8.30 0.10 -13.42
CA ARG A 283 -8.98 -0.44 -14.62
C ARG A 283 -9.18 -1.96 -14.53
N SER A 284 -9.49 -2.43 -13.34
CA SER A 284 -9.76 -3.84 -13.08
C SER A 284 -10.92 -4.34 -13.93
N LYS A 285 -10.75 -5.55 -14.47
CA LYS A 285 -11.78 -6.34 -15.14
C LYS A 285 -12.12 -7.58 -14.32
N ALA A 286 -12.07 -7.47 -12.99
CA ALA A 286 -12.49 -8.54 -12.11
C ALA A 286 -13.97 -8.87 -12.35
N GLU A 287 -14.34 -10.13 -12.22
CA GLU A 287 -15.72 -10.58 -12.38
C GLU A 287 -16.68 -9.86 -11.41
N ALA A 288 -16.19 -9.51 -10.22
CA ALA A 288 -16.95 -8.84 -9.18
C ALA A 288 -17.07 -7.30 -9.33
N MET A 289 -16.47 -6.71 -10.38
CA MET A 289 -16.47 -5.23 -10.52
C MET A 289 -17.88 -4.64 -10.57
N ASP A 290 -18.79 -5.25 -11.33
CA ASP A 290 -20.19 -4.77 -11.44
C ASP A 290 -20.91 -4.83 -10.10
N ASP A 291 -20.60 -5.83 -9.26
CA ASP A 291 -21.19 -5.96 -7.93
C ASP A 291 -20.61 -4.91 -6.95
N TYR A 292 -19.32 -4.60 -7.04
CA TYR A 292 -18.72 -3.52 -6.26
C TYR A 292 -19.25 -2.13 -6.67
N VAL A 293 -19.45 -1.89 -7.97
CA VAL A 293 -20.08 -0.64 -8.46
C VAL A 293 -21.52 -0.56 -7.98
N ALA A 294 -22.28 -1.65 -8.07
CA ALA A 294 -23.67 -1.67 -7.57
C ALA A 294 -23.77 -1.44 -6.06
N LEU A 295 -22.79 -1.92 -5.29
CA LEU A 295 -22.68 -1.66 -3.84
C LEU A 295 -22.43 -0.18 -3.59
N ALA A 296 -21.49 0.43 -4.33
CA ALA A 296 -21.19 1.87 -4.22
C ALA A 296 -22.39 2.73 -4.65
N GLU A 297 -23.14 2.33 -5.69
CA GLU A 297 -24.39 3.01 -6.09
C GLU A 297 -25.44 2.96 -4.98
N ALA A 298 -25.55 1.85 -4.27
CA ALA A 298 -26.44 1.73 -3.12
C ALA A 298 -26.01 2.64 -1.95
N ALA A 299 -24.70 2.90 -1.81
CA ALA A 299 -24.15 3.86 -0.87
C ALA A 299 -24.25 5.32 -1.33
N GLY A 300 -24.69 5.58 -2.58
CA GLY A 300 -24.96 6.92 -3.09
C GLY A 300 -23.95 7.48 -4.10
N TYR A 301 -23.01 6.68 -4.59
CA TYR A 301 -21.99 7.08 -5.57
C TYR A 301 -22.32 6.51 -6.94
N ASP A 302 -22.41 7.32 -7.96
CA ASP A 302 -22.45 6.81 -9.33
C ASP A 302 -21.02 6.53 -9.88
N GLU A 303 -20.94 5.88 -11.04
CA GLU A 303 -19.65 5.51 -11.62
C GLU A 303 -18.77 6.75 -11.92
N SER A 304 -19.37 7.90 -12.24
CA SER A 304 -18.64 9.15 -12.44
C SER A 304 -18.03 9.66 -11.15
N ASP A 305 -18.78 9.60 -10.04
CA ASP A 305 -18.28 9.98 -8.72
C ASP A 305 -17.07 9.12 -8.33
N LEU A 306 -17.15 7.81 -8.56
CA LEU A 306 -16.06 6.87 -8.24
C LEU A 306 -14.80 7.14 -9.06
N LEU A 307 -14.95 7.46 -10.34
CA LEU A 307 -13.83 7.84 -11.21
C LEU A 307 -13.21 9.18 -10.76
N ASP A 308 -14.03 10.16 -10.42
CA ASP A 308 -13.57 11.46 -9.93
C ASP A 308 -12.82 11.35 -8.60
N ILE A 309 -13.27 10.46 -7.69
CA ILE A 309 -12.56 10.15 -6.44
C ILE A 309 -11.18 9.56 -6.75
N GLY A 310 -11.10 8.56 -7.65
CA GLY A 310 -9.84 7.95 -8.05
C GLY A 310 -8.87 8.97 -8.65
N GLU A 311 -9.36 9.84 -9.55
CA GLU A 311 -8.56 10.89 -10.17
C GLU A 311 -8.10 11.95 -9.14
N ALA A 312 -8.96 12.31 -8.19
CA ALA A 312 -8.62 13.23 -7.10
C ALA A 312 -7.53 12.66 -6.19
N LEU A 313 -7.58 11.35 -5.88
CA LEU A 313 -6.56 10.66 -5.09
C LEU A 313 -5.21 10.65 -5.81
N ASP A 314 -5.16 10.28 -7.09
CA ASP A 314 -3.95 10.31 -7.92
C ASP A 314 -3.34 11.71 -7.98
N TYR A 315 -4.18 12.73 -8.20
CA TYR A 315 -3.73 14.12 -8.24
C TYR A 315 -3.17 14.57 -6.88
N ALA A 316 -3.86 14.23 -5.79
CA ALA A 316 -3.38 14.54 -4.44
C ALA A 316 -2.05 13.81 -4.13
N ALA A 317 -1.94 12.52 -4.45
CA ALA A 317 -0.75 11.72 -4.26
C ALA A 317 0.48 12.33 -4.97
N HIS A 318 0.29 12.75 -6.23
CA HIS A 318 1.34 13.41 -6.99
C HIS A 318 1.89 14.66 -6.29
N TRP A 319 1.03 15.52 -5.75
CA TRP A 319 1.44 16.79 -5.12
C TRP A 319 1.88 16.62 -3.67
N LEU A 320 1.46 15.59 -2.97
CA LEU A 320 1.94 15.23 -1.63
C LEU A 320 3.41 14.82 -1.62
N ARG A 321 3.96 14.41 -2.78
CA ARG A 321 5.38 14.04 -2.90
C ARG A 321 5.83 13.05 -1.84
N TYR A 322 5.06 11.97 -1.69
CA TYR A 322 5.32 10.89 -0.71
C TYR A 322 5.18 11.32 0.76
N SER A 323 4.44 12.39 1.00
CA SER A 323 3.96 12.73 2.34
C SER A 323 2.67 11.99 2.65
N GLU A 324 2.41 11.76 3.92
CA GLU A 324 1.27 10.97 4.40
C GLU A 324 -0.11 11.52 3.94
N GLY A 325 -0.27 12.84 3.89
CA GLY A 325 -1.49 13.52 3.43
C GLY A 325 -2.75 13.23 4.26
N LYS A 326 -2.62 12.72 5.47
CA LYS A 326 -3.61 12.09 6.33
C LYS A 326 -5.06 12.62 6.12
N THR A 327 -5.38 13.81 6.56
CA THR A 327 -6.75 14.36 6.47
C THR A 327 -7.19 14.63 5.03
N LEU A 328 -6.29 15.14 4.19
CA LEU A 328 -6.61 15.48 2.81
C LEU A 328 -7.07 14.25 2.01
N VAL A 329 -6.33 13.14 2.12
CA VAL A 329 -6.66 11.94 1.36
C VAL A 329 -7.87 11.20 1.95
N ASN A 330 -8.08 11.29 3.26
CA ASN A 330 -9.28 10.78 3.90
C ASN A 330 -10.52 11.55 3.44
N ASP A 331 -10.44 12.89 3.38
CA ASP A 331 -11.52 13.73 2.86
C ASP A 331 -11.79 13.43 1.36
N ALA A 332 -10.74 13.21 0.56
CA ALA A 332 -10.90 12.88 -0.86
C ALA A 332 -11.53 11.49 -1.09
N LEU A 333 -11.22 10.49 -0.25
CA LEU A 333 -11.82 9.15 -0.33
C LEU A 333 -13.17 9.05 0.39
N ASN A 334 -13.58 10.05 1.16
CA ASN A 334 -14.72 10.04 2.08
C ASN A 334 -14.67 8.90 3.12
N VAL A 335 -13.49 8.66 3.69
CA VAL A 335 -13.26 7.66 4.74
C VAL A 335 -12.63 8.33 5.96
N GLY A 336 -13.29 8.27 7.12
CA GLY A 336 -12.91 9.06 8.29
C GLY A 336 -13.13 10.56 8.07
N CYS A 337 -14.06 10.93 7.19
CA CYS A 337 -14.43 12.31 6.87
C CYS A 337 -15.65 12.76 7.69
N ASP A 338 -15.54 13.92 8.35
CA ASP A 338 -16.62 14.47 9.18
C ASP A 338 -17.55 15.45 8.40
N ASP A 339 -17.25 15.74 7.12
CA ASP A 339 -17.90 16.80 6.35
C ASP A 339 -18.06 16.39 4.88
N GLU A 340 -19.23 15.84 4.56
CA GLU A 340 -19.60 15.37 3.23
C GLU A 340 -19.54 16.49 2.16
N ALA A 341 -19.96 17.71 2.51
CA ALA A 341 -19.89 18.84 1.58
C ALA A 341 -18.42 19.20 1.22
N ARG A 342 -17.50 19.06 2.19
CA ARG A 342 -16.07 19.24 1.95
C ARG A 342 -15.52 18.15 1.05
N HIS A 343 -15.95 16.91 1.20
CA HIS A 343 -15.60 15.80 0.31
C HIS A 343 -15.99 16.13 -1.13
N GLU A 344 -17.27 16.43 -1.39
CA GLU A 344 -17.78 16.75 -2.72
C GLU A 344 -17.01 17.91 -3.38
N GLU A 345 -16.89 19.05 -2.68
CA GLU A 345 -16.18 20.23 -3.19
C GLU A 345 -14.69 19.95 -3.46
N LEU A 346 -14.05 19.11 -2.65
CA LEU A 346 -12.63 18.73 -2.80
C LEU A 346 -12.43 17.82 -3.99
N VAL A 347 -13.25 16.80 -4.15
CA VAL A 347 -13.17 15.85 -5.27
C VAL A 347 -13.40 16.58 -6.59
N GLU A 348 -14.49 17.37 -6.72
CA GLU A 348 -14.75 18.19 -7.90
C GLU A 348 -13.56 19.09 -8.25
N PHE A 349 -12.99 19.77 -7.25
CA PHE A 349 -11.84 20.65 -7.49
C PHE A 349 -10.59 19.91 -7.97
N LEU A 350 -10.27 18.75 -7.36
CA LEU A 350 -9.05 17.99 -7.67
C LEU A 350 -9.18 17.27 -9.01
N SER A 351 -10.33 16.63 -9.31
CA SER A 351 -10.58 15.91 -10.56
C SER A 351 -10.57 16.87 -11.76
N GLU A 352 -11.28 18.02 -11.68
CA GLU A 352 -11.22 19.03 -12.71
C GLU A 352 -9.81 19.59 -12.96
N ARG A 353 -8.98 19.68 -11.91
CA ARG A 353 -7.58 20.12 -12.08
C ARG A 353 -6.74 19.06 -12.75
N ALA A 354 -6.95 17.81 -12.37
CA ALA A 354 -6.28 16.66 -12.96
C ALA A 354 -6.57 16.55 -14.45
N GLU A 355 -7.85 16.59 -14.84
CA GLU A 355 -8.28 16.56 -16.23
C GLU A 355 -7.60 17.65 -17.07
N ARG A 356 -7.64 18.90 -16.60
CA ARG A 356 -7.01 20.03 -17.29
C ARG A 356 -5.49 19.88 -17.43
N ASP A 357 -4.83 19.34 -16.43
CA ASP A 357 -3.39 19.12 -16.47
C ASP A 357 -3.05 17.93 -17.41
N VAL A 358 -3.90 16.88 -17.46
CA VAL A 358 -3.80 15.77 -18.42
C VAL A 358 -3.99 16.27 -19.85
N GLU A 359 -5.07 17.00 -20.16
CA GLU A 359 -5.32 17.57 -21.49
C GLU A 359 -4.12 18.40 -21.96
N ARG A 360 -3.64 19.30 -21.12
CA ARG A 360 -2.48 20.13 -21.42
C ARG A 360 -1.21 19.31 -21.70
N GLN A 361 -1.05 18.19 -21.01
CA GLN A 361 0.10 17.30 -21.20
C GLN A 361 -0.02 16.54 -22.52
N LEU A 362 -1.20 16.02 -22.83
CA LEU A 362 -1.46 15.34 -24.10
C LEU A 362 -1.30 16.28 -25.30
N ASP A 363 -1.81 17.51 -25.23
CA ASP A 363 -1.61 18.55 -26.25
C ASP A 363 -0.12 18.82 -26.53
N ALA A 364 0.71 18.74 -25.48
CA ALA A 364 2.15 18.99 -25.63
C ALA A 364 2.88 17.82 -26.30
N VAL A 365 2.43 16.57 -26.13
CA VAL A 365 3.13 15.38 -26.60
C VAL A 365 2.60 14.82 -27.92
N ASP A 366 1.32 15.01 -28.25
CA ASP A 366 0.63 14.33 -29.37
C ASP A 366 1.31 14.59 -30.74
N ASP A 367 1.70 15.81 -31.01
CA ASP A 367 2.40 16.19 -32.28
C ASP A 367 3.79 15.54 -32.42
N HIS A 368 4.33 14.96 -31.35
CA HIS A 368 5.68 14.40 -31.29
C HIS A 368 5.70 12.87 -31.12
N VAL A 369 4.52 12.23 -31.14
CA VAL A 369 4.39 10.78 -31.05
C VAL A 369 4.88 10.13 -32.35
N GLU A 370 5.89 9.27 -32.24
CA GLU A 370 6.34 8.43 -33.32
C GLU A 370 5.44 7.19 -33.44
N HIS A 371 5.06 6.83 -34.67
CA HIS A 371 4.20 5.68 -34.95
C HIS A 371 4.82 4.76 -35.96
N GLU A 372 4.79 3.46 -35.69
CA GLU A 372 5.10 2.42 -36.67
C GLU A 372 4.16 1.20 -36.51
N ARG A 373 4.00 0.42 -37.57
CA ARG A 373 3.26 -0.84 -37.53
C ARG A 373 4.23 -2.01 -37.48
N LEU A 374 4.13 -2.80 -36.41
CA LEU A 374 5.00 -3.97 -36.21
C LEU A 374 4.67 -5.12 -37.16
N ALA A 375 5.58 -6.06 -37.30
CA ALA A 375 5.39 -7.26 -38.12
C ALA A 375 4.25 -8.14 -37.60
N SER A 376 3.95 -8.12 -36.32
CA SER A 376 2.81 -8.77 -35.68
C SER A 376 1.46 -8.19 -36.13
N GLY A 377 1.43 -6.97 -36.66
CA GLY A 377 0.24 -6.22 -36.98
C GLY A 377 -0.17 -5.18 -35.92
N ALA A 378 0.43 -5.22 -34.74
CA ALA A 378 0.18 -4.23 -33.69
C ALA A 378 0.73 -2.83 -34.07
N HIS A 379 0.10 -1.80 -33.55
CA HIS A 379 0.57 -0.43 -33.64
C HIS A 379 1.53 -0.14 -32.49
N LEU A 380 2.73 0.38 -32.78
CA LEU A 380 3.67 0.86 -31.79
C LEU A 380 3.73 2.39 -31.82
N TYR A 381 3.44 3.01 -30.68
CA TYR A 381 3.59 4.45 -30.45
C TYR A 381 4.72 4.69 -29.46
N ARG A 382 5.57 5.70 -29.77
CA ARG A 382 6.72 6.07 -28.92
C ARG A 382 6.75 7.57 -28.70
N ILE A 383 7.07 7.98 -27.48
CA ILE A 383 7.17 9.40 -27.11
C ILE A 383 8.35 9.65 -26.16
N ASP A 384 9.19 10.63 -26.49
CA ASP A 384 10.25 11.14 -25.62
C ASP A 384 9.63 12.14 -24.62
N LEU A 385 9.35 11.65 -23.40
CA LEU A 385 8.77 12.47 -22.35
C LEU A 385 9.77 13.45 -21.73
N ASP A 386 11.08 13.22 -21.86
CA ASP A 386 12.11 14.16 -21.37
C ASP A 386 12.18 15.41 -22.25
N GLU A 387 11.93 15.25 -23.54
CA GLU A 387 12.04 16.37 -24.52
C GLU A 387 10.72 17.11 -24.70
N TYR A 388 9.58 16.40 -24.72
CA TYR A 388 8.30 16.98 -25.15
C TYR A 388 7.25 17.12 -24.05
N ALA A 389 7.34 16.38 -22.94
CA ALA A 389 6.39 16.49 -21.85
C ALA A 389 6.72 17.64 -20.88
N HIS A 390 5.70 18.22 -20.26
CA HIS A 390 5.88 19.17 -19.19
C HIS A 390 6.48 18.46 -17.96
N ARG A 391 7.66 18.89 -17.55
CA ARG A 391 8.38 18.32 -16.39
C ARG A 391 7.89 18.92 -15.09
N PHE A 392 7.92 18.11 -14.01
CA PHE A 392 7.53 18.54 -12.66
C PHE A 392 6.08 19.02 -12.52
N THR A 393 5.22 18.59 -13.42
CA THR A 393 3.78 18.81 -13.37
C THR A 393 3.04 17.48 -13.33
N TYR A 394 1.76 17.51 -12.99
CA TYR A 394 0.87 16.38 -13.23
C TYR A 394 0.51 16.35 -14.74
N PRO A 395 0.29 15.15 -15.29
CA PRO A 395 0.49 13.84 -14.71
C PRO A 395 1.96 13.37 -14.75
N ALA A 396 2.28 12.38 -13.93
CA ALA A 396 3.57 11.71 -13.96
C ALA A 396 3.78 10.93 -15.28
N PRO A 397 5.03 10.60 -15.66
CA PRO A 397 5.33 9.87 -16.90
C PRO A 397 4.49 8.61 -17.13
N GLY A 398 4.24 7.82 -16.08
CA GLY A 398 3.41 6.61 -16.16
C GLY A 398 1.99 6.91 -16.59
N LYS A 399 1.33 7.88 -15.96
CA LYS A 399 -0.02 8.29 -16.29
C LYS A 399 -0.07 9.01 -17.66
N THR A 400 0.90 9.86 -17.98
CA THR A 400 1.00 10.46 -19.32
C THR A 400 1.03 9.39 -20.42
N THR A 401 1.83 8.34 -20.23
CA THR A 401 1.92 7.22 -21.18
C THR A 401 0.60 6.43 -21.23
N GLY A 402 -0.06 6.25 -20.09
CA GLY A 402 -1.37 5.59 -20.01
C GLY A 402 -2.45 6.33 -20.77
N GLU A 403 -2.61 7.63 -20.49
CA GLU A 403 -3.61 8.47 -21.17
C GLU A 403 -3.38 8.55 -22.69
N LEU A 404 -2.10 8.69 -23.11
CA LEU A 404 -1.75 8.62 -24.54
C LEU A 404 -2.10 7.25 -25.14
N HIS A 405 -1.82 6.16 -24.40
CA HIS A 405 -2.13 4.80 -24.84
C HIS A 405 -3.64 4.62 -25.08
N ASP A 406 -4.47 5.04 -24.14
CA ASP A 406 -5.92 4.91 -24.23
C ASP A 406 -6.49 5.74 -25.37
N ALA A 407 -5.96 6.94 -25.60
CA ALA A 407 -6.33 7.75 -26.74
C ALA A 407 -6.03 7.01 -28.07
N LYS A 408 -4.85 6.35 -28.16
CA LYS A 408 -4.46 5.62 -29.38
C LYS A 408 -5.22 4.30 -29.56
N VAL A 409 -5.57 3.60 -28.49
CA VAL A 409 -6.46 2.43 -28.54
C VAL A 409 -7.84 2.82 -29.08
N LYS A 410 -8.45 3.89 -28.56
CA LYS A 410 -9.74 4.39 -29.04
C LYS A 410 -9.68 4.84 -30.51
N GLU A 411 -8.57 5.46 -30.93
CA GLU A 411 -8.37 5.96 -32.30
C GLU A 411 -8.24 4.83 -33.31
N THR A 412 -7.50 3.76 -32.99
CA THR A 412 -7.18 2.68 -33.91
C THR A 412 -8.18 1.53 -33.89
N GLY A 413 -8.67 1.11 -32.73
CA GLY A 413 -9.43 -0.12 -32.54
C GLY A 413 -8.64 -1.41 -32.81
N ASP A 414 -7.34 -1.32 -33.06
CA ASP A 414 -6.40 -2.41 -33.32
C ASP A 414 -5.50 -2.62 -32.10
N PRO A 415 -4.77 -3.74 -31.98
CA PRO A 415 -3.78 -3.94 -30.92
C PRO A 415 -2.69 -2.84 -30.88
N VAL A 416 -2.46 -2.26 -29.71
CA VAL A 416 -1.57 -1.12 -29.50
C VAL A 416 -0.51 -1.40 -28.44
N ILE A 417 0.73 -0.98 -28.71
CA ILE A 417 1.80 -0.85 -27.72
C ILE A 417 2.19 0.63 -27.65
N THR A 418 2.38 1.15 -26.44
CA THR A 418 2.86 2.52 -26.24
C THR A 418 4.08 2.53 -25.33
N ILE A 419 5.12 3.25 -25.73
CA ILE A 419 6.37 3.46 -24.98
C ILE A 419 6.50 4.95 -24.70
N GLY A 420 6.38 5.35 -23.42
CA GLY A 420 6.81 6.66 -22.96
C GLY A 420 8.18 6.55 -22.29
N TYR A 421 9.19 7.27 -22.78
CA TYR A 421 10.53 7.14 -22.24
C TYR A 421 11.17 8.48 -21.88
N GLY A 422 12.08 8.40 -20.89
CA GLY A 422 12.89 9.54 -20.46
C GLY A 422 14.39 9.22 -20.55
N PRO A 423 15.22 9.96 -19.82
CA PRO A 423 16.67 9.82 -19.93
C PRO A 423 17.18 8.48 -19.39
N ASP A 424 16.50 7.88 -18.42
CA ASP A 424 16.94 6.73 -17.64
C ASP A 424 15.79 5.77 -17.25
N PHE A 425 14.64 5.94 -17.90
CA PHE A 425 13.46 5.10 -17.70
C PHE A 425 12.63 4.95 -18.98
N CYS A 426 11.79 3.94 -19.03
CA CYS A 426 10.65 3.86 -19.93
C CYS A 426 9.45 3.21 -19.24
N VAL A 427 8.25 3.62 -19.67
CA VAL A 427 6.96 3.06 -19.28
C VAL A 427 6.37 2.38 -20.50
N LEU A 428 5.86 1.18 -20.30
CA LEU A 428 5.29 0.33 -21.33
C LEU A 428 3.82 0.11 -21.05
N ARG A 429 2.99 0.21 -22.08
CA ARG A 429 1.57 -0.12 -22.06
C ARG A 429 1.22 -0.92 -23.30
N SER A 430 0.36 -1.93 -23.17
CA SER A 430 -0.18 -2.65 -24.33
C SER A 430 -1.66 -2.96 -24.18
N ASP A 431 -2.35 -3.01 -25.29
CA ASP A 431 -3.74 -3.48 -25.42
C ASP A 431 -3.78 -4.50 -26.55
N GLY A 432 -4.32 -5.69 -26.29
CA GLY A 432 -4.37 -6.76 -27.27
C GLY A 432 -3.00 -7.38 -27.63
N VAL A 433 -1.93 -7.09 -26.88
CA VAL A 433 -0.59 -7.65 -27.09
C VAL A 433 0.02 -8.09 -25.76
N ARG A 434 0.52 -9.31 -25.72
CA ARG A 434 1.20 -9.86 -24.54
C ARG A 434 2.65 -9.39 -24.48
N LEU A 435 3.00 -8.60 -23.47
CA LEU A 435 4.37 -8.18 -23.18
C LEU A 435 4.86 -8.90 -21.92
N ASP A 436 5.73 -9.87 -22.04
CA ASP A 436 6.37 -10.50 -20.89
C ASP A 436 7.52 -9.61 -20.40
N ILE A 437 7.17 -8.54 -19.67
CA ILE A 437 8.10 -7.50 -19.25
C ILE A 437 9.21 -8.04 -18.32
N PRO A 438 8.93 -8.89 -17.32
CA PRO A 438 9.99 -9.49 -16.51
C PRO A 438 11.01 -10.27 -17.33
N ASN A 439 10.55 -11.09 -18.30
CA ASN A 439 11.44 -11.81 -19.19
C ASN A 439 12.22 -10.85 -20.11
N MET A 440 11.59 -9.80 -20.63
CA MET A 440 12.28 -8.78 -21.43
C MET A 440 13.39 -8.09 -20.63
N VAL A 441 13.18 -7.78 -19.35
CA VAL A 441 14.20 -7.19 -18.47
C VAL A 441 15.39 -8.15 -18.29
N THR A 442 15.09 -9.43 -18.04
CA THR A 442 16.13 -10.47 -17.91
C THR A 442 16.97 -10.59 -19.17
N GLU A 443 16.34 -10.68 -20.34
CA GLU A 443 17.02 -10.75 -21.63
C GLU A 443 17.85 -9.50 -21.94
N LEU A 444 17.32 -8.29 -21.60
CA LEU A 444 18.04 -7.03 -21.77
C LEU A 444 19.31 -6.96 -20.91
N ASN A 445 19.26 -7.49 -19.70
CA ASN A 445 20.44 -7.55 -18.84
C ASN A 445 21.51 -8.50 -19.37
N ASP A 446 21.10 -9.61 -20.01
CA ASP A 446 22.04 -10.54 -20.65
C ASP A 446 22.66 -9.94 -21.94
N GLU A 447 21.86 -9.22 -22.73
CA GLU A 447 22.28 -8.60 -23.98
C GLU A 447 23.07 -7.30 -23.79
N LEU A 448 22.68 -6.49 -22.80
CA LEU A 448 23.21 -5.15 -22.53
C LEU A 448 23.62 -5.00 -21.04
N PRO A 449 24.57 -5.80 -20.55
CA PRO A 449 24.89 -5.82 -19.11
C PRO A 449 25.36 -4.44 -18.56
N GLU A 450 25.94 -3.58 -19.44
CA GLU A 450 26.34 -2.24 -19.01
C GLU A 450 25.17 -1.24 -18.95
N ALA A 451 23.99 -1.63 -19.42
CA ALA A 451 22.81 -0.79 -19.33
C ALA A 451 22.20 -0.81 -17.93
N GLY A 452 22.50 -1.84 -17.11
CA GLY A 452 22.01 -1.96 -15.75
C GLY A 452 20.49 -1.87 -15.70
N VAL A 453 19.83 -2.66 -16.55
CA VAL A 453 18.39 -2.64 -16.70
C VAL A 453 17.74 -3.23 -15.46
N SER A 454 16.77 -2.54 -14.88
CA SER A 454 15.96 -3.01 -13.77
C SER A 454 14.52 -2.54 -13.93
N GLY A 455 13.59 -3.27 -13.38
CA GLY A 455 12.17 -2.93 -13.45
C GLY A 455 11.33 -4.18 -13.61
N GLY A 456 10.02 -3.99 -13.68
CA GLY A 456 9.05 -5.06 -13.75
C GLY A 456 7.70 -4.55 -14.22
N GLY A 457 6.69 -5.36 -14.01
CA GLY A 457 5.32 -5.04 -14.39
C GLY A 457 4.49 -6.29 -14.62
N HIS A 458 3.33 -6.06 -15.22
CA HIS A 458 2.40 -7.09 -15.65
C HIS A 458 2.60 -7.46 -17.13
N LEU A 459 1.72 -8.31 -17.65
CA LEU A 459 1.74 -8.72 -19.06
C LEU A 459 1.42 -7.58 -20.04
N VAL A 460 0.83 -6.50 -19.57
CA VAL A 460 0.36 -5.38 -20.39
C VAL A 460 0.90 -4.01 -19.96
N VAL A 461 1.50 -3.93 -18.76
CA VAL A 461 1.98 -2.68 -18.15
C VAL A 461 3.31 -2.92 -17.46
N GLY A 462 4.26 -2.01 -17.61
CA GLY A 462 5.49 -2.05 -16.83
C GLY A 462 6.33 -0.80 -16.93
N SER A 463 7.32 -0.75 -16.04
CA SER A 463 8.30 0.33 -15.99
C SER A 463 9.72 -0.25 -15.90
N ILE A 464 10.60 0.30 -16.69
CA ILE A 464 12.00 -0.15 -16.78
C ILE A 464 12.91 1.05 -16.54
N LYS A 465 13.94 0.86 -15.72
CA LYS A 465 15.01 1.83 -15.45
C LYS A 465 16.29 1.35 -16.11
N PHE A 466 17.14 2.27 -16.55
CA PHE A 466 18.41 1.95 -17.19
C PHE A 466 19.41 3.10 -17.05
N VAL A 467 20.67 2.83 -17.34
CA VAL A 467 21.73 3.86 -17.34
C VAL A 467 21.47 4.88 -18.47
N LYS A 468 21.38 6.16 -18.12
CA LYS A 468 21.09 7.27 -19.04
C LYS A 468 21.85 7.23 -20.37
N GLY A 469 23.13 6.87 -20.36
CA GLY A 469 23.97 6.80 -21.55
C GLY A 469 23.67 5.62 -22.49
N ARG A 470 22.77 4.71 -22.10
CA ARG A 470 22.37 3.53 -22.87
C ARG A 470 20.91 3.60 -23.38
N ARG A 471 20.26 4.76 -23.23
CA ARG A 471 18.85 4.96 -23.60
C ARG A 471 18.51 4.44 -25.00
N SER A 472 19.25 4.85 -26.02
CA SER A 472 18.95 4.47 -27.41
C SER A 472 19.08 2.97 -27.63
N GLU A 473 20.13 2.36 -27.09
CA GLU A 473 20.39 0.92 -27.21
C GLU A 473 19.28 0.10 -26.52
N VAL A 474 18.84 0.52 -25.34
CA VAL A 474 17.76 -0.15 -24.58
C VAL A 474 16.41 -0.01 -25.31
N ILE A 475 16.05 1.18 -25.76
CA ILE A 475 14.77 1.39 -26.47
C ILE A 475 14.75 0.62 -27.81
N GLU A 476 15.85 0.62 -28.57
CA GLU A 476 15.96 -0.17 -29.81
C GLU A 476 15.81 -1.67 -29.55
N ALA A 477 16.48 -2.21 -28.53
CA ALA A 477 16.39 -3.62 -28.18
C ALA A 477 14.96 -4.00 -27.67
N LEU A 478 14.30 -3.13 -26.92
CA LEU A 478 12.89 -3.30 -26.52
C LEU A 478 11.97 -3.39 -27.73
N VAL A 479 12.10 -2.46 -28.69
CA VAL A 479 11.30 -2.46 -29.92
C VAL A 479 11.52 -3.73 -30.74
N GLU A 480 12.76 -4.22 -30.85
CA GLU A 480 13.05 -5.49 -31.53
C GLU A 480 12.34 -6.69 -30.87
N LYS A 481 12.33 -6.75 -29.53
CA LYS A 481 11.62 -7.78 -28.77
C LYS A 481 10.10 -7.69 -28.98
N MET A 482 9.54 -6.49 -28.95
CA MET A 482 8.11 -6.24 -29.17
C MET A 482 7.65 -6.55 -30.60
N ALA A 483 8.55 -6.45 -31.59
CA ALA A 483 8.21 -6.79 -32.97
C ALA A 483 7.78 -8.26 -33.15
N GLY A 484 8.21 -9.14 -32.25
CA GLY A 484 7.82 -10.55 -32.19
C GLY A 484 6.73 -10.88 -31.18
N ALA A 485 6.19 -9.90 -30.45
CA ALA A 485 5.21 -10.12 -29.41
C ALA A 485 3.89 -10.68 -29.97
N GLU A 486 3.27 -11.59 -29.22
CA GLU A 486 2.03 -12.27 -29.60
C GLU A 486 0.84 -11.34 -29.41
N ILE A 487 -0.05 -11.32 -30.42
CA ILE A 487 -1.36 -10.68 -30.28
C ILE A 487 -2.25 -11.62 -29.46
N ASP A 488 -2.81 -11.10 -28.38
CA ASP A 488 -3.70 -11.82 -27.48
C ASP A 488 -4.99 -11.00 -27.29
N GLU A 489 -6.03 -11.40 -28.02
CA GLU A 489 -7.32 -10.72 -27.98
C GLU A 489 -7.97 -10.73 -26.59
N ALA A 490 -7.62 -11.69 -25.73
CA ALA A 490 -8.12 -11.73 -24.36
C ALA A 490 -7.56 -10.58 -23.47
N LEU A 491 -6.50 -9.93 -23.94
CA LEU A 491 -5.90 -8.75 -23.27
C LEU A 491 -6.36 -7.41 -23.91
N SER A 492 -7.35 -7.43 -24.81
CA SER A 492 -7.87 -6.22 -25.45
C SER A 492 -9.01 -5.59 -24.66
N SER A 493 -8.95 -4.25 -24.52
CA SER A 493 -10.02 -3.46 -23.89
C SER A 493 -11.18 -3.17 -24.84
N THR A 494 -10.99 -3.31 -26.17
CA THR A 494 -11.99 -2.95 -27.19
C THR A 494 -13.02 -4.05 -27.46
N ILE A 495 -12.73 -5.31 -27.13
CA ILE A 495 -13.66 -6.45 -27.39
C ILE A 495 -14.81 -6.51 -26.37
N ALA A 496 -14.68 -5.85 -25.23
CA ALA A 496 -15.72 -5.84 -24.18
C ALA A 496 -16.92 -4.91 -24.45
N LEU A 497 -16.98 -4.23 -25.60
CA LEU A 497 -18.06 -3.28 -25.95
C LEU A 497 -19.08 -3.83 -26.97
N ASP A 498 -18.94 -5.08 -27.42
CA ASP A 498 -19.80 -5.67 -28.46
C ASP A 498 -20.58 -6.94 -28.02
N ASP A 499 -20.73 -7.23 -26.71
CA ASP A 499 -21.62 -8.31 -26.23
C ASP A 499 -22.68 -7.83 -25.23
#